data_b1372d29afdf7318b988b233e6128b28
#
_entry.id   b1372d29afdf7318b988b233e6128b28
#
_cell.length_a   1.000
_cell.length_b   1.000
_cell.length_c   1.000
_cell.angle_alpha   90.00
_cell.angle_beta   90.00
_cell.angle_gamma   90.00
#
_symmetry.space_group_name_H-M   'P 1'
#
loop_
_entity.id
_entity.type
_entity.pdbx_description
1 polymer ?
#
loop_
_entity_poly.entity_id
_entity_poly.type
_entity_poly.pdbx_seq_one_letter_code
_entity_poly.pdbx_strand_id
1 'polypeptide(L)'
;MEILEFKLGGNSFGIPVDMVREIIPYQATTPVPNSNPSVEGIFMPRDVIITAIDLSVYLNRDKTAEEGLFVITNYRNLDVAFHVEEALGILRPEENEIASLDNTLGVDEAHIAKGVIRHDDRLTILLDFDKIIAQIQPDLLSKEEMEALLQ
;
A
#
# COMPACT_ATOMS: atom_id res chain seq x y z
N MET A 1 18.84 -1.27 3.84
CA MET A 1 17.38 -1.42 3.73
C MET A 1 16.97 -1.42 2.26
N GLU A 2 16.14 -2.35 1.88
CA GLU A 2 15.61 -2.39 0.52
C GLU A 2 14.17 -1.91 0.51
N ILE A 3 13.86 -1.05 -0.44
CA ILE A 3 12.55 -0.38 -0.54
C ILE A 3 11.95 -0.68 -1.90
N LEU A 4 10.71 -1.17 -1.93
CA LEU A 4 9.95 -1.25 -3.16
C LEU A 4 9.38 0.13 -3.45
N GLU A 5 9.76 0.70 -4.58
CA GLU A 5 9.26 1.99 -5.03
C GLU A 5 8.10 1.79 -5.98
N PHE A 6 7.04 2.54 -5.79
CA PHE A 6 5.87 2.49 -6.66
C PHE A 6 5.31 3.88 -6.87
N LYS A 7 4.46 4.00 -7.88
CA LYS A 7 3.89 5.28 -8.30
C LYS A 7 2.41 5.36 -7.98
N LEU A 8 1.99 6.51 -7.46
CA LEU A 8 0.59 6.88 -7.27
C LEU A 8 0.44 8.34 -7.65
N GLY A 9 -0.42 8.62 -8.64
CA GLY A 9 -0.55 9.97 -9.17
C GLY A 9 0.79 10.46 -9.69
N GLY A 10 1.17 11.65 -9.39
CA GLY A 10 2.46 12.21 -9.80
C GLY A 10 3.61 11.94 -8.83
N ASN A 11 3.40 11.12 -7.81
CA ASN A 11 4.37 10.95 -6.73
C ASN A 11 4.87 9.51 -6.63
N SER A 12 6.08 9.36 -6.08
CA SER A 12 6.68 8.07 -5.79
C SER A 12 6.64 7.79 -4.29
N PHE A 13 6.30 6.56 -3.94
CA PHE A 13 6.23 6.10 -2.56
C PHE A 13 7.02 4.81 -2.43
N GLY A 14 7.40 4.48 -1.22
CA GLY A 14 8.13 3.25 -0.95
C GLY A 14 7.71 2.57 0.32
N ILE A 15 7.82 1.25 0.32
CA ILE A 15 7.62 0.41 1.51
C ILE A 15 8.77 -0.59 1.61
N PRO A 16 9.06 -1.10 2.81
CA PRO A 16 10.12 -2.10 2.96
C PRO A 16 9.84 -3.36 2.13
N VAL A 17 10.85 -3.84 1.42
CA VAL A 17 10.72 -5.07 0.61
C VAL A 17 10.39 -6.28 1.48
N ASP A 18 10.86 -6.29 2.71
CA ASP A 18 10.63 -7.41 3.64
C ASP A 18 9.15 -7.72 3.85
N MET A 19 8.29 -6.75 3.65
CA MET A 19 6.84 -6.92 3.82
C MET A 19 6.16 -7.41 2.56
N VAL A 20 6.83 -7.36 1.42
CA VAL A 20 6.25 -7.71 0.13
C VAL A 20 6.37 -9.20 -0.11
N ARG A 21 5.22 -9.83 -0.34
CA ARG A 21 5.18 -11.24 -0.66
C ARG A 21 5.16 -11.47 -2.16
N GLU A 22 4.38 -10.65 -2.88
CA GLU A 22 4.16 -10.84 -4.31
C GLU A 22 3.63 -9.56 -4.93
N ILE A 23 3.90 -9.37 -6.21
CA ILE A 23 3.32 -8.28 -6.99
C ILE A 23 2.59 -8.93 -8.16
N ILE A 24 1.30 -8.64 -8.31
CA ILE A 24 0.48 -9.22 -9.37
C ILE A 24 -0.28 -8.13 -10.12
N PRO A 25 -0.70 -8.40 -11.37
CA PRO A 25 -1.56 -7.45 -12.07
C PRO A 25 -2.89 -7.25 -11.35
N TYR A 26 -3.49 -6.09 -11.54
CA TYR A 26 -4.83 -5.80 -11.02
C TYR A 26 -5.82 -6.88 -11.47
N GLN A 27 -6.72 -7.25 -10.58
CA GLN A 27 -7.86 -8.07 -10.92
C GLN A 27 -9.08 -7.58 -10.14
N ALA A 28 -10.27 -7.88 -10.66
CA ALA A 28 -11.50 -7.43 -10.05
C ALA A 28 -11.68 -8.02 -8.65
N THR A 29 -12.22 -7.22 -7.74
CA THR A 29 -12.48 -7.63 -6.36
C THR A 29 -13.97 -7.68 -6.08
N THR A 30 -14.33 -8.40 -5.03
CA THR A 30 -15.72 -8.44 -4.54
C THR A 30 -15.88 -7.34 -3.50
N PRO A 31 -16.78 -6.36 -3.72
CA PRO A 31 -16.95 -5.26 -2.77
C PRO A 31 -17.39 -5.74 -1.39
N VAL A 32 -16.93 -5.04 -0.36
CA VAL A 32 -17.32 -5.27 1.03
C VAL A 32 -18.34 -4.20 1.42
N PRO A 33 -19.59 -4.59 1.76
CA PRO A 33 -20.61 -3.61 2.12
C PRO A 33 -20.21 -2.78 3.35
N ASN A 34 -20.52 -1.49 3.30
CA ASN A 34 -20.29 -0.55 4.40
C ASN A 34 -18.83 -0.46 4.87
N SER A 35 -17.90 -0.78 3.99
CA SER A 35 -16.48 -0.68 4.33
C SER A 35 -15.96 0.74 4.20
N ASN A 36 -14.76 0.96 4.74
CA ASN A 36 -14.02 2.20 4.54
C ASN A 36 -13.80 2.42 3.04
N PRO A 37 -13.91 3.66 2.54
CA PRO A 37 -13.71 3.94 1.11
C PRO A 37 -12.40 3.44 0.52
N SER A 38 -11.33 3.30 1.32
CA SER A 38 -10.07 2.79 0.84
C SER A 38 -10.09 1.27 0.58
N VAL A 39 -11.08 0.56 1.13
CA VAL A 39 -11.22 -0.88 0.90
C VAL A 39 -11.88 -1.09 -0.47
N GLU A 40 -11.12 -1.61 -1.44
CA GLU A 40 -11.67 -1.92 -2.76
C GLU A 40 -12.57 -3.13 -2.72
N GLY A 41 -12.21 -4.12 -1.92
CA GLY A 41 -12.94 -5.36 -1.82
C GLY A 41 -12.04 -6.49 -1.38
N ILE A 42 -12.51 -7.71 -1.60
CA ILE A 42 -11.74 -8.93 -1.30
C ILE A 42 -11.58 -9.75 -2.56
N PHE A 43 -10.52 -10.56 -2.62
CA PHE A 43 -10.27 -11.45 -3.75
C PHE A 43 -9.39 -12.61 -3.29
N MET A 44 -9.30 -13.62 -4.13
CA MET A 44 -8.52 -14.82 -3.82
C MET A 44 -7.56 -15.07 -4.98
N PRO A 45 -6.37 -14.41 -4.97
CA PRO A 45 -5.42 -14.58 -6.08
C PRO A 45 -4.83 -15.99 -6.17
N ARG A 46 -4.84 -16.70 -5.07
CA ARG A 46 -4.45 -18.11 -4.99
C ARG A 46 -5.42 -18.80 -4.05
N ASP A 47 -4.93 -19.45 -3.01
CA ASP A 47 -5.78 -20.15 -2.04
C ASP A 47 -6.10 -19.32 -0.80
N VAL A 48 -5.65 -18.09 -0.77
CA VAL A 48 -5.83 -17.18 0.38
C VAL A 48 -6.70 -15.99 -0.01
N ILE A 49 -7.72 -15.72 0.80
CA ILE A 49 -8.58 -14.55 0.60
C ILE A 49 -7.85 -13.33 1.18
N ILE A 50 -7.75 -12.28 0.40
CA ILE A 50 -7.01 -11.08 0.76
C ILE A 50 -7.89 -9.85 0.59
N THR A 51 -7.77 -8.89 1.52
CA THR A 51 -8.41 -7.59 1.38
C THR A 51 -7.52 -6.69 0.52
N ALA A 52 -8.14 -6.04 -0.47
CA ALA A 52 -7.48 -5.08 -1.32
C ALA A 52 -7.77 -3.66 -0.84
N ILE A 53 -6.70 -2.89 -0.65
CA ILE A 53 -6.76 -1.49 -0.23
C ILE A 53 -6.30 -0.63 -1.40
N ASP A 54 -7.11 0.35 -1.78
CA ASP A 54 -6.69 1.37 -2.73
C ASP A 54 -5.82 2.37 -1.98
N LEU A 55 -4.51 2.26 -2.16
CA LEU A 55 -3.56 3.09 -1.42
C LEU A 55 -3.73 4.57 -1.76
N SER A 56 -4.12 4.90 -2.98
CA SER A 56 -4.36 6.27 -3.38
C SER A 56 -5.51 6.88 -2.56
N VAL A 57 -6.62 6.17 -2.44
CA VAL A 57 -7.76 6.62 -1.62
C VAL A 57 -7.37 6.71 -0.15
N TYR A 58 -6.60 5.73 0.33
CA TYR A 58 -6.09 5.76 1.70
C TYR A 58 -5.30 7.03 1.98
N LEU A 59 -4.55 7.51 0.97
CA LEU A 59 -3.76 8.73 1.06
C LEU A 59 -4.57 10.00 0.72
N ASN A 60 -5.90 9.91 0.72
CA ASN A 60 -6.82 11.00 0.42
C ASN A 60 -6.67 11.54 -1.01
N ARG A 61 -6.38 10.66 -1.94
CA ARG A 61 -6.24 10.97 -3.36
C ARG A 61 -7.36 10.30 -4.15
N ASP A 62 -7.37 10.53 -5.45
CA ASP A 62 -8.36 9.93 -6.33
C ASP A 62 -8.20 8.42 -6.40
N LYS A 63 -9.32 7.75 -6.66
CA LYS A 63 -9.33 6.30 -6.82
C LYS A 63 -8.38 5.87 -7.94
N THR A 64 -7.61 4.81 -7.68
CA THR A 64 -6.73 4.21 -8.68
C THR A 64 -7.58 3.57 -9.78
N ALA A 65 -7.20 3.78 -11.04
CA ALA A 65 -7.90 3.17 -12.18
C ALA A 65 -7.91 1.64 -12.07
N GLU A 66 -8.90 1.00 -12.69
CA GLU A 66 -9.03 -0.46 -12.70
C GLU A 66 -7.97 -1.12 -13.57
N GLU A 67 -6.72 -0.80 -13.28
CA GLU A 67 -5.51 -1.31 -13.91
C GLU A 67 -4.38 -1.18 -12.91
N GLY A 68 -3.15 -1.41 -13.31
CA GLY A 68 -2.01 -1.33 -12.41
C GLY A 68 -1.72 -2.64 -11.74
N LEU A 69 -1.30 -2.56 -10.49
CA LEU A 69 -0.77 -3.72 -9.76
C LEU A 69 -1.34 -3.79 -8.35
N PHE A 70 -1.39 -5.02 -7.84
CA PHE A 70 -1.54 -5.25 -6.41
C PHE A 70 -0.18 -5.64 -5.84
N VAL A 71 0.25 -4.91 -4.82
CA VAL A 71 1.41 -5.27 -4.01
C VAL A 71 0.87 -6.04 -2.81
N ILE A 72 1.06 -7.35 -2.83
CA ILE A 72 0.57 -8.22 -1.75
C ILE A 72 1.60 -8.25 -0.65
N THR A 73 1.20 -7.85 0.55
CA THR A 73 2.07 -7.79 1.71
C THR A 73 1.62 -8.81 2.76
N ASN A 74 2.56 -9.28 3.54
CA ASN A 74 2.28 -10.07 4.73
C ASN A 74 3.07 -9.47 5.89
N TYR A 75 2.35 -9.08 6.92
CA TYR A 75 2.95 -8.48 8.09
C TYR A 75 2.23 -8.99 9.33
N ARG A 76 2.95 -9.67 10.21
CA ARG A 76 2.38 -10.26 11.44
C ARG A 76 1.16 -11.13 11.14
N ASN A 77 1.31 -11.98 10.12
CA ASN A 77 0.26 -12.90 9.64
C ASN A 77 -0.98 -12.22 9.04
N LEU A 78 -0.88 -10.95 8.71
CA LEU A 78 -1.95 -10.22 8.05
C LEU A 78 -1.61 -10.05 6.58
N ASP A 79 -2.45 -10.62 5.70
CA ASP A 79 -2.30 -10.47 4.25
C ASP A 79 -3.15 -9.30 3.77
N VAL A 80 -2.52 -8.34 3.12
CA VAL A 80 -3.20 -7.17 2.53
C VAL A 80 -2.59 -6.90 1.16
N ALA A 81 -3.44 -6.59 0.19
CA ALA A 81 -2.99 -6.18 -1.13
C ALA A 81 -3.20 -4.67 -1.28
N PHE A 82 -2.14 -3.96 -1.65
CA PHE A 82 -2.22 -2.52 -1.91
C PHE A 82 -2.27 -2.27 -3.40
N HIS A 83 -3.34 -1.62 -3.86
CA HIS A 83 -3.50 -1.26 -5.27
C HIS A 83 -2.69 -0.01 -5.57
N VAL A 84 -1.77 -0.11 -6.52
CA VAL A 84 -0.90 0.98 -6.95
C VAL A 84 -0.91 1.07 -8.48
N GLU A 85 -0.49 2.22 -9.02
CA GLU A 85 -0.48 2.40 -10.47
C GLU A 85 0.63 1.59 -11.15
N GLU A 86 1.83 1.62 -10.58
CA GLU A 86 3.01 1.07 -11.22
C GLU A 86 4.10 0.80 -10.21
N ALA A 87 4.83 -0.29 -10.38
CA ALA A 87 6.02 -0.57 -9.60
C ALA A 87 7.23 -0.01 -10.34
N LEU A 88 8.06 0.76 -9.65
CA LEU A 88 9.22 1.42 -10.25
C LEU A 88 10.53 0.68 -10.02
N GLY A 89 10.55 -0.25 -9.07
CA GLY A 89 11.73 -1.05 -8.78
C GLY A 89 12.11 -1.02 -7.31
N ILE A 90 13.31 -1.48 -7.04
CA ILE A 90 13.83 -1.58 -5.67
C ILE A 90 14.94 -0.56 -5.46
N LEU A 91 14.81 0.25 -4.41
CA LEU A 91 15.81 1.21 -4.00
C LEU A 91 16.61 0.65 -2.82
N ARG A 92 17.89 0.96 -2.80
CA ARG A 92 18.79 0.64 -1.68
C ARG A 92 19.42 1.94 -1.20
N PRO A 93 18.65 2.80 -0.51
CA PRO A 93 19.16 4.11 -0.11
C PRO A 93 20.24 3.97 0.96
N GLU A 94 21.23 4.87 0.89
CA GLU A 94 22.18 5.07 1.96
C GLU A 94 21.49 5.84 3.09
N GLU A 95 21.98 5.72 4.32
CA GLU A 95 21.38 6.43 5.45
C GLU A 95 21.29 7.94 5.23
N ASN A 96 22.32 8.51 4.59
CA ASN A 96 22.34 9.95 4.33
C ASN A 96 21.39 10.39 3.21
N GLU A 97 20.82 9.44 2.48
CA GLU A 97 19.81 9.76 1.45
C GLU A 97 18.40 9.79 2.02
N ILE A 98 18.23 9.33 3.26
CA ILE A 98 16.93 9.32 3.93
C ILE A 98 16.85 10.53 4.86
N ALA A 99 15.99 11.47 4.52
CA ALA A 99 15.73 12.64 5.36
C ALA A 99 14.52 12.38 6.23
N SER A 100 14.60 12.85 7.48
CA SER A 100 13.44 12.79 8.36
C SER A 100 12.38 13.76 7.87
N LEU A 101 11.14 13.48 8.27
CA LEU A 101 10.01 14.32 7.92
C LEU A 101 10.04 15.61 8.71
N ASP A 102 10.31 16.69 8.03
CA ASP A 102 10.01 18.02 8.54
C ASP A 102 8.98 18.63 7.58
N ASN A 103 9.07 19.87 7.24
CA ASN A 103 8.03 20.57 6.50
C ASN A 103 8.03 20.35 4.98
N THR A 104 8.66 19.29 4.48
CA THR A 104 8.78 19.05 3.03
C THR A 104 7.58 18.31 2.43
N LEU A 105 6.75 17.68 3.26
CA LEU A 105 5.61 16.91 2.79
C LEU A 105 4.30 17.63 3.03
N GLY A 106 3.33 17.30 2.22
CA GLY A 106 1.96 17.73 2.46
C GLY A 106 1.46 17.18 3.80
N VAL A 107 0.51 17.87 4.39
CA VAL A 107 -0.01 17.56 5.72
C VAL A 107 -0.61 16.14 5.79
N ASP A 108 -1.18 15.69 4.67
CA ASP A 108 -1.94 14.43 4.64
C ASP A 108 -1.06 13.19 4.76
N GLU A 109 0.15 13.21 4.23
CA GLU A 109 1.05 12.05 4.27
C GLU A 109 1.99 12.07 5.47
N ALA A 110 2.14 13.22 6.13
CA ALA A 110 3.14 13.37 7.19
C ALA A 110 2.96 12.39 8.35
N HIS A 111 1.73 12.03 8.68
CA HIS A 111 1.45 11.15 9.82
C HIS A 111 1.71 9.67 9.53
N ILE A 112 1.81 9.29 8.26
CA ILE A 112 2.06 7.90 7.85
C ILE A 112 3.38 7.74 7.12
N ALA A 113 4.12 8.81 6.98
CA ALA A 113 5.42 8.76 6.31
C ALA A 113 6.52 8.69 7.36
N LYS A 114 7.56 7.93 7.05
CA LYS A 114 8.70 7.69 7.91
C LYS A 114 9.87 8.59 7.53
N GLY A 115 9.93 8.97 6.27
CA GLY A 115 11.00 9.82 5.75
C GLY A 115 10.82 10.07 4.27
N VAL A 116 11.79 10.76 3.69
CA VAL A 116 11.83 11.04 2.27
C VAL A 116 13.18 10.59 1.74
N ILE A 117 13.16 9.83 0.66
CA ILE A 117 14.38 9.40 -0.01
C ILE A 117 14.60 10.29 -1.21
N ARG A 118 15.74 10.94 -1.24
CA ARG A 118 16.14 11.73 -2.41
C ARG A 118 16.96 10.85 -3.32
N HIS A 119 16.46 10.64 -4.54
CA HIS A 119 17.05 9.74 -5.50
C HIS A 119 16.97 10.33 -6.89
N ASP A 120 18.12 10.54 -7.53
CA ASP A 120 18.21 11.29 -8.79
C ASP A 120 17.50 12.64 -8.61
N ASP A 121 16.65 13.05 -9.51
CA ASP A 121 15.95 14.33 -9.40
C ASP A 121 14.55 14.21 -8.82
N ARG A 122 14.27 13.13 -8.10
CA ARG A 122 12.94 12.92 -7.55
C ARG A 122 13.00 12.56 -6.06
N LEU A 123 11.85 12.74 -5.42
CA LEU A 123 11.68 12.39 -4.01
C LEU A 123 10.73 11.20 -3.92
N THR A 124 11.10 10.23 -3.10
CA THR A 124 10.24 9.07 -2.80
C THR A 124 9.86 9.14 -1.33
N ILE A 125 8.57 9.13 -1.07
CA ILE A 125 8.04 9.17 0.29
C ILE A 125 8.08 7.77 0.87
N LEU A 126 8.91 7.57 1.89
CA LEU A 126 9.00 6.29 2.59
C LEU A 126 7.85 6.21 3.58
N LEU A 127 6.93 5.27 3.35
CA LEU A 127 5.76 5.09 4.19
C LEU A 127 6.10 4.28 5.44
N ASP A 128 5.46 4.63 6.55
CA ASP A 128 5.57 3.87 7.78
C ASP A 128 4.56 2.73 7.74
N PHE A 129 5.05 1.56 7.37
CA PHE A 129 4.19 0.38 7.17
C PHE A 129 3.49 -0.04 8.46
N ASP A 130 4.15 0.05 9.59
CA ASP A 130 3.53 -0.27 10.89
C ASP A 130 2.31 0.61 11.16
N LYS A 131 2.43 1.90 10.88
CA LYS A 131 1.32 2.83 11.08
C LYS A 131 0.17 2.56 10.13
N ILE A 132 0.48 2.27 8.86
CA ILE A 132 -0.56 1.97 7.86
C ILE A 132 -1.33 0.73 8.29
N ILE A 133 -0.65 -0.34 8.63
CA ILE A 133 -1.30 -1.58 9.06
C ILE A 133 -2.15 -1.34 10.32
N ALA A 134 -1.64 -0.61 11.29
CA ALA A 134 -2.40 -0.31 12.51
C ALA A 134 -3.67 0.47 12.21
N GLN A 135 -3.64 1.37 11.24
CA GLN A 135 -4.81 2.17 10.88
C GLN A 135 -5.86 1.39 10.10
N ILE A 136 -5.45 0.52 9.20
CA ILE A 136 -6.40 -0.22 8.35
C ILE A 136 -6.94 -1.48 9.02
N GLN A 137 -6.21 -2.06 9.96
CA GLN A 137 -6.57 -3.34 10.57
C GLN A 137 -7.99 -3.38 11.14
N PRO A 138 -8.49 -2.34 11.83
CA PRO A 138 -9.87 -2.36 12.34
C PRO A 138 -10.93 -2.43 11.25
N ASP A 139 -10.59 -2.05 10.01
CA ASP A 139 -11.53 -2.05 8.87
C ASP A 139 -11.51 -3.36 8.09
N LEU A 140 -10.63 -4.28 8.46
CA LEU A 140 -10.48 -5.54 7.74
C LEU A 140 -11.45 -6.59 8.28
N LEU A 141 -12.04 -7.37 7.38
CA LEU A 141 -12.88 -8.48 7.75
C LEU A 141 -12.03 -9.64 8.26
N SER A 142 -12.61 -10.45 9.13
CA SER A 142 -12.00 -11.72 9.50
C SER A 142 -12.04 -12.68 8.31
N LYS A 143 -11.21 -13.73 8.36
CA LYS A 143 -11.20 -14.76 7.34
C LYS A 143 -12.59 -15.36 7.13
N GLU A 144 -13.30 -15.64 8.23
CA GLU A 144 -14.64 -16.22 8.18
C GLU A 144 -15.64 -15.29 7.52
N GLU A 145 -15.57 -13.98 7.82
CA GLU A 145 -16.44 -13.00 7.20
C GLU A 145 -16.17 -12.88 5.70
N MET A 146 -14.90 -12.93 5.29
CA MET A 146 -14.54 -12.87 3.88
C MET A 146 -15.02 -14.11 3.14
N GLU A 147 -14.88 -15.30 3.74
CA GLU A 147 -15.36 -16.53 3.14
C GLU A 147 -16.87 -16.48 2.91
N ALA A 148 -17.62 -15.93 3.87
CA ALA A 148 -19.07 -15.79 3.75
C ALA A 148 -19.45 -14.90 2.56
N LEU A 149 -18.71 -13.84 2.31
CA LEU A 149 -18.99 -12.94 1.17
C LEU A 149 -18.75 -13.58 -0.19
N LEU A 150 -17.85 -14.54 -0.26
CA LEU A 150 -17.48 -15.22 -1.51
C LEU A 150 -18.34 -16.42 -1.85
N GLN A 151 -19.24 -16.79 -0.97
CA GLN A 151 -20.16 -17.92 -1.22
C GLN A 151 -21.36 -17.51 -2.08
#